data_8f4f402991a48adddbd8289b845a5c5b
#
_entry.id   8f4f402991a48adddbd8289b845a5c5b
#
_cell.length_a   1.000
_cell.length_b   1.000
_cell.length_c   1.000
_cell.angle_alpha   90.00
_cell.angle_beta   90.00
_cell.angle_gamma   90.00
#
_symmetry.space_group_name_H-M   'P 1'
#
loop_
_entity.id
_entity.type
_entity.pdbx_description
1 polymer ?
#
loop_
_entity_poly.entity_id
_entity_poly.type
_entity_poly.pdbx_seq_one_letter_code
_entity_poly.pdbx_strand_id
1 'polypeptide(L)'
;NDIFFVGMYGLFLGSIYSCVVLLLGSTIPYVLINVFNLSPNGYLKSVKVKKFFQSATKMPTQNAFLIRLTSIPYLLQNVLCSIIQPSYTNYLVINFLSLIPWLIGFGLFAESVRELKFEFLIASVLFIGLLILLTQRHVKKIS
;
A
#
# COMPACT_ATOMS: atom_id res chain seq x y z
N ASN A 1 2.79 -8.71 10.07
CA ASN A 1 4.10 -8.47 10.70
C ASN A 1 4.11 -7.19 11.53
N ASP A 2 3.38 -6.13 11.13
CA ASP A 2 3.41 -4.83 11.80
C ASP A 2 2.94 -4.88 13.24
N ILE A 3 1.83 -5.59 13.51
CA ILE A 3 1.29 -5.78 14.86
C ILE A 3 2.31 -6.51 15.76
N PHE A 4 3.05 -7.46 15.20
CA PHE A 4 4.08 -8.19 15.92
C PHE A 4 5.25 -7.28 16.33
N PHE A 5 5.76 -6.47 15.41
CA PHE A 5 6.86 -5.54 15.70
C PHE A 5 6.44 -4.44 16.68
N VAL A 6 5.24 -3.89 16.53
CA VAL A 6 4.69 -2.89 17.46
C VAL A 6 4.48 -3.50 18.84
N GLY A 7 3.99 -4.73 18.92
CA GLY A 7 3.81 -5.44 20.18
C GLY A 7 5.12 -5.71 20.93
N MET A 8 6.20 -6.06 20.20
CA MET A 8 7.50 -6.36 20.81
C MET A 8 8.33 -5.12 21.18
N TYR A 9 8.34 -4.11 20.30
CA TYR A 9 9.27 -2.97 20.40
C TYR A 9 8.58 -1.64 20.73
N GLY A 10 7.25 -1.67 20.94
CA GLY A 10 6.43 -0.49 21.16
C GLY A 10 6.09 0.21 19.83
N LEU A 11 5.17 1.18 19.93
CA LEU A 11 4.60 1.86 18.76
C LEU A 11 5.68 2.48 17.85
N PHE A 12 6.62 3.21 18.44
CA PHE A 12 7.60 3.99 17.68
C PHE A 12 8.64 3.10 16.97
N LEU A 13 9.36 2.28 17.72
CA LEU A 13 10.39 1.40 17.15
C LEU A 13 9.79 0.33 16.24
N GLY A 14 8.66 -0.28 16.66
CA GLY A 14 7.95 -1.26 15.84
C GLY A 14 7.51 -0.70 14.50
N SER A 15 7.01 0.55 14.46
CA SER A 15 6.62 1.20 13.20
C SER A 15 7.82 1.48 12.29
N ILE A 16 8.96 1.87 12.84
CA ILE A 16 10.19 2.06 12.06
C ILE A 16 10.64 0.73 11.44
N TYR A 17 10.71 -0.34 12.21
CA TYR A 17 11.08 -1.66 11.70
C TYR A 17 10.11 -2.15 10.63
N SER A 18 8.81 -2.03 10.84
CA SER A 18 7.79 -2.37 9.84
C SER A 18 7.99 -1.58 8.54
N CYS A 19 8.22 -0.27 8.65
CA CYS A 19 8.49 0.60 7.49
C CYS A 19 9.69 0.11 6.67
N VAL A 20 10.81 -0.17 7.34
CA VAL A 20 12.04 -0.65 6.68
C VAL A 20 11.80 -1.97 5.97
N VAL A 21 11.19 -2.95 6.65
CA VAL A 21 10.91 -4.28 6.09
C VAL A 21 9.97 -4.19 4.89
N LEU A 22 8.91 -3.38 4.97
CA LEU A 22 7.96 -3.20 3.88
C LEU A 22 8.59 -2.48 2.68
N LEU A 23 9.43 -1.47 2.91
CA LEU A 23 10.16 -0.79 1.83
C LEU A 23 11.14 -1.73 1.13
N LEU A 24 11.91 -2.51 1.87
CA LEU A 24 12.81 -3.51 1.30
C LEU A 24 12.04 -4.58 0.52
N GLY A 25 10.94 -5.09 1.09
CA GLY A 25 10.08 -6.07 0.44
C GLY A 25 9.42 -5.55 -0.84
N SER A 26 9.14 -4.26 -0.93
CA SER A 26 8.59 -3.64 -2.14
C SER A 26 9.62 -3.41 -3.24
N THR A 27 10.89 -3.25 -2.88
CA THR A 27 11.99 -3.04 -3.84
C THR A 27 12.20 -4.26 -4.73
N ILE A 28 12.06 -5.47 -4.19
CA ILE A 28 12.28 -6.71 -4.94
C ILE A 28 11.38 -6.82 -6.18
N PRO A 29 10.04 -6.73 -6.07
CA PRO A 29 9.16 -6.75 -7.24
C PRO A 29 9.45 -5.65 -8.25
N TYR A 30 9.80 -4.43 -7.77
CA TYR A 30 10.16 -3.33 -8.65
C TYR A 30 11.39 -3.65 -9.50
N VAL A 31 12.47 -4.12 -8.85
CA VAL A 31 13.71 -4.50 -9.55
C VAL A 31 13.46 -5.61 -10.54
N LEU A 32 12.76 -6.68 -10.14
CA LEU A 32 12.44 -7.80 -11.02
C LEU A 32 11.66 -7.35 -12.26
N ILE A 33 10.61 -6.53 -12.09
CA ILE A 33 9.79 -6.06 -13.22
C ILE A 33 10.60 -5.21 -14.18
N ASN A 34 11.46 -4.32 -13.66
CA ASN A 34 12.26 -3.45 -14.51
C ASN A 34 13.46 -4.18 -15.17
N VAL A 35 14.13 -5.08 -14.45
CA VAL A 35 15.25 -5.88 -15.02
C VAL A 35 14.75 -6.81 -16.12
N PHE A 36 13.61 -7.47 -15.91
CA PHE A 36 13.05 -8.39 -16.93
C PHE A 36 12.16 -7.69 -17.95
N ASN A 37 12.05 -6.35 -17.92
CA ASN A 37 11.20 -5.57 -18.82
C ASN A 37 9.79 -6.15 -18.96
N LEU A 38 9.19 -6.57 -17.86
CA LEU A 38 7.87 -7.17 -17.83
C LEU A 38 6.79 -6.11 -18.14
N SER A 39 6.79 -5.68 -19.41
CA SER A 39 5.78 -4.73 -19.89
C SER A 39 4.40 -5.41 -19.92
N PRO A 40 3.37 -4.76 -19.38
CA PRO A 40 2.02 -5.33 -19.37
C PRO A 40 1.46 -5.52 -20.79
N ASN A 41 1.98 -4.81 -21.79
CA ASN A 41 1.44 -4.82 -23.14
C ASN A 41 1.54 -6.20 -23.85
N GLY A 42 2.49 -7.06 -23.47
CA GLY A 42 2.67 -8.39 -24.07
C GLY A 42 1.82 -9.49 -23.40
N TYR A 43 1.48 -9.36 -22.15
CA TYR A 43 0.86 -10.42 -21.35
C TYR A 43 -0.64 -10.21 -21.10
N LEU A 44 -1.16 -8.97 -21.27
CA LEU A 44 -2.54 -8.66 -20.98
C LEU A 44 -3.45 -8.95 -22.18
N LYS A 45 -4.04 -10.13 -22.20
CA LYS A 45 -5.02 -10.53 -23.24
C LYS A 45 -6.37 -9.82 -23.08
N SER A 46 -6.71 -9.32 -21.90
CA SER A 46 -8.00 -8.69 -21.63
C SER A 46 -8.00 -7.20 -21.98
N VAL A 47 -8.94 -6.79 -22.84
CA VAL A 47 -9.14 -5.39 -23.24
C VAL A 47 -9.44 -4.49 -22.04
N LYS A 48 -10.20 -4.98 -21.05
CA LYS A 48 -10.52 -4.23 -19.81
C LYS A 48 -9.28 -3.92 -18.99
N VAL A 49 -8.40 -4.91 -18.81
CA VAL A 49 -7.16 -4.77 -18.06
C VAL A 49 -6.21 -3.81 -18.77
N LYS A 50 -6.12 -3.88 -20.10
CA LYS A 50 -5.32 -2.95 -20.90
C LYS A 50 -5.79 -1.51 -20.77
N LYS A 51 -7.11 -1.27 -20.81
CA LYS A 51 -7.69 0.06 -20.58
C LYS A 51 -7.41 0.59 -19.18
N PHE A 52 -7.51 -0.27 -18.16
CA PHE A 52 -7.17 0.10 -16.79
C PHE A 52 -5.71 0.57 -16.67
N PHE A 53 -4.75 -0.19 -17.22
CA PHE A 53 -3.34 0.21 -17.22
C PHE A 53 -3.09 1.51 -18.00
N GLN A 54 -3.69 1.68 -19.16
CA GLN A 54 -3.59 2.92 -19.93
C GLN A 54 -4.14 4.13 -19.17
N SER A 55 -5.23 3.95 -18.43
CA SER A 55 -5.77 5.00 -17.57
C SER A 55 -4.86 5.25 -16.35
N ALA A 56 -4.35 4.20 -15.74
CA ALA A 56 -3.48 4.29 -14.57
C ALA A 56 -2.14 4.99 -14.87
N THR A 57 -1.60 4.83 -16.07
CA THR A 57 -0.35 5.48 -16.49
C THR A 57 -0.50 6.96 -16.84
N LYS A 58 -1.72 7.49 -17.02
CA LYS A 58 -1.93 8.93 -17.25
C LYS A 58 -1.63 9.77 -16.01
N MET A 59 -1.92 9.25 -14.82
CA MET A 59 -1.64 9.88 -13.52
C MET A 59 -0.95 8.88 -12.60
N PRO A 60 0.31 8.52 -12.90
CA PRO A 60 0.95 7.36 -12.27
C PRO A 60 1.07 7.50 -10.75
N THR A 61 1.44 8.68 -10.26
CA THR A 61 1.62 8.95 -8.83
C THR A 61 0.32 8.81 -8.04
N GLN A 62 -0.77 9.41 -8.53
CA GLN A 62 -2.07 9.37 -7.85
C GLN A 62 -2.65 7.95 -7.86
N ASN A 63 -2.59 7.28 -9.02
CA ASN A 63 -3.14 5.93 -9.16
C ASN A 63 -2.34 4.90 -8.36
N ALA A 64 -1.02 5.01 -8.32
CA ALA A 64 -0.20 4.14 -7.46
C ALA A 64 -0.49 4.36 -5.98
N PHE A 65 -0.66 5.62 -5.53
CA PHE A 65 -1.06 5.92 -4.16
C PHE A 65 -2.44 5.31 -3.82
N LEU A 66 -3.42 5.47 -4.71
CA LEU A 66 -4.76 4.88 -4.51
C LEU A 66 -4.72 3.35 -4.47
N ILE A 67 -3.95 2.69 -5.35
CA ILE A 67 -3.76 1.24 -5.33
C ILE A 67 -3.19 0.79 -3.98
N ARG A 68 -2.26 1.54 -3.41
CA ARG A 68 -1.66 1.26 -2.10
C ARG A 68 -2.65 1.35 -0.94
N LEU A 69 -3.66 2.19 -1.05
CA LEU A 69 -4.71 2.31 -0.04
C LEU A 69 -5.82 1.27 -0.19
N THR A 70 -5.83 0.49 -1.28
CA THR A 70 -6.83 -0.58 -1.45
C THR A 70 -6.53 -1.79 -0.58
N SER A 71 -7.55 -2.61 -0.32
CA SER A 71 -7.41 -3.87 0.42
C SER A 71 -6.87 -5.03 -0.45
N ILE A 72 -6.20 -4.73 -1.56
CA ILE A 72 -5.55 -5.74 -2.43
C ILE A 72 -4.33 -6.32 -1.69
N PRO A 73 -4.01 -7.62 -1.85
CA PRO A 73 -2.82 -8.21 -1.26
C PRO A 73 -1.55 -7.42 -1.59
N TYR A 74 -0.70 -7.18 -0.57
CA TYR A 74 0.48 -6.32 -0.68
C TYR A 74 1.43 -6.67 -1.84
N LEU A 75 1.63 -7.96 -2.10
CA LEU A 75 2.43 -8.40 -3.24
C LEU A 75 1.87 -7.91 -4.57
N LEU A 76 0.55 -8.01 -4.74
CA LEU A 76 -0.12 -7.57 -5.97
C LEU A 76 -0.06 -6.05 -6.13
N GLN A 77 -0.22 -5.30 -5.02
CA GLN A 77 -0.01 -3.85 -5.02
C GLN A 77 1.41 -3.48 -5.47
N ASN A 78 2.43 -4.19 -4.98
CA ASN A 78 3.82 -3.97 -5.37
C ASN A 78 4.03 -4.16 -6.86
N VAL A 79 3.50 -5.25 -7.43
CA VAL A 79 3.59 -5.53 -8.87
C VAL A 79 2.89 -4.44 -9.68
N LEU A 80 1.64 -4.09 -9.34
CA LEU A 80 0.86 -3.07 -10.04
C LEU A 80 1.54 -1.70 -10.00
N CYS A 81 2.00 -1.28 -8.83
CA CYS A 81 2.68 0.01 -8.66
C CYS A 81 4.02 0.04 -9.40
N SER A 82 4.76 -1.07 -9.44
CA SER A 82 6.04 -1.17 -10.18
C SER A 82 5.85 -1.02 -11.68
N ILE A 83 4.72 -1.52 -12.21
CA ILE A 83 4.38 -1.38 -13.63
C ILE A 83 3.98 0.06 -13.97
N ILE A 84 3.24 0.72 -13.07
CA ILE A 84 2.70 2.06 -13.30
C ILE A 84 3.78 3.14 -13.11
N GLN A 85 4.71 2.93 -12.18
CA GLN A 85 5.75 3.90 -11.81
C GLN A 85 7.09 3.57 -12.49
N PRO A 86 7.48 4.31 -13.54
CA PRO A 86 8.75 4.08 -14.20
C PRO A 86 9.95 4.56 -13.37
N SER A 87 9.76 5.52 -12.46
CA SER A 87 10.83 6.07 -11.61
C SER A 87 10.88 5.37 -10.24
N TYR A 88 12.03 4.82 -9.90
CA TYR A 88 12.26 4.18 -8.61
C TYR A 88 12.07 5.12 -7.41
N THR A 89 12.52 6.36 -7.55
CA THR A 89 12.37 7.37 -6.49
C THR A 89 10.90 7.65 -6.21
N ASN A 90 10.10 7.89 -7.25
CA ASN A 90 8.66 8.10 -7.09
C ASN A 90 7.98 6.88 -6.49
N TYR A 91 8.36 5.68 -6.91
CA TYR A 91 7.86 4.44 -6.37
C TYR A 91 8.12 4.32 -4.86
N LEU A 92 9.35 4.61 -4.39
CA LEU A 92 9.69 4.58 -2.98
C LEU A 92 8.94 5.65 -2.17
N VAL A 93 8.86 6.88 -2.68
CA VAL A 93 8.15 7.98 -2.01
C VAL A 93 6.66 7.63 -1.83
N ILE A 94 6.01 7.10 -2.86
CA ILE A 94 4.61 6.69 -2.78
C ILE A 94 4.42 5.53 -1.80
N ASN A 95 5.32 4.55 -1.83
CA ASN A 95 5.32 3.46 -0.86
C ASN A 95 5.39 3.98 0.57
N PHE A 96 6.35 4.86 0.86
CA PHE A 96 6.51 5.44 2.17
C PHE A 96 5.27 6.22 2.62
N LEU A 97 4.79 7.14 1.79
CA LEU A 97 3.62 7.95 2.11
C LEU A 97 2.35 7.12 2.33
N SER A 98 2.17 6.05 1.55
CA SER A 98 1.01 5.18 1.68
C SER A 98 1.05 4.26 2.90
N LEU A 99 2.24 4.01 3.46
CA LEU A 99 2.38 3.22 4.69
C LEU A 99 1.93 4.00 5.93
N ILE A 100 2.08 5.33 5.93
CA ILE A 100 1.78 6.17 7.10
C ILE A 100 0.35 5.94 7.62
N PRO A 101 -0.72 6.04 6.80
CA PRO A 101 -2.08 5.80 7.28
C PRO A 101 -2.28 4.39 7.86
N TRP A 102 -1.68 3.38 7.23
CA TRP A 102 -1.77 2.00 7.72
C TRP A 102 -1.01 1.79 9.04
N LEU A 103 0.18 2.37 9.17
CA LEU A 103 0.96 2.32 10.42
C LEU A 103 0.22 2.99 11.56
N ILE A 104 -0.44 4.13 11.32
CA ILE A 104 -1.27 4.79 12.34
C ILE A 104 -2.43 3.87 12.75
N GLY A 105 -3.18 3.34 11.79
CA GLY A 105 -4.33 2.47 12.08
C GLY A 105 -3.95 1.21 12.83
N PHE A 106 -2.92 0.50 12.40
CA PHE A 106 -2.43 -0.72 13.06
C PHE A 106 -1.71 -0.41 14.38
N GLY A 107 -1.04 0.74 14.46
CA GLY A 107 -0.41 1.19 15.69
C GLY A 107 -1.44 1.44 16.80
N LEU A 108 -2.53 2.16 16.50
CA LEU A 108 -3.64 2.36 17.44
C LEU A 108 -4.28 1.03 17.87
N PHE A 109 -4.44 0.10 16.92
CA PHE A 109 -4.95 -1.23 17.23
C PHE A 109 -4.02 -2.00 18.17
N ALA A 110 -2.72 -2.02 17.89
CA ALA A 110 -1.73 -2.70 18.73
C ALA A 110 -1.67 -2.10 20.15
N GLU A 111 -1.76 -0.77 20.27
CA GLU A 111 -1.80 -0.09 21.56
C GLU A 111 -3.08 -0.42 22.34
N SER A 112 -4.23 -0.54 21.65
CA SER A 112 -5.49 -0.95 22.29
C SER A 112 -5.41 -2.33 22.89
N VAL A 113 -4.72 -3.26 22.23
CA VAL A 113 -4.52 -4.63 22.73
C VAL A 113 -3.54 -4.64 23.91
N ARG A 114 -2.47 -3.84 23.83
CA ARG A 114 -1.46 -3.77 24.89
C ARG A 114 -1.99 -3.17 26.19
N GLU A 115 -2.76 -2.08 26.08
CA GLU A 115 -3.25 -1.35 27.25
C GLU A 115 -4.69 -1.73 27.64
N LEU A 116 -5.34 -2.65 26.91
CA LEU A 116 -6.74 -3.05 27.09
C LEU A 116 -7.74 -1.86 27.10
N LYS A 117 -7.41 -0.80 26.34
CA LYS A 117 -8.23 0.40 26.23
C LYS A 117 -9.15 0.34 25.01
N PHE A 118 -10.43 0.18 25.24
CA PHE A 118 -11.46 0.13 24.20
C PHE A 118 -11.52 1.40 23.32
N GLU A 119 -11.12 2.54 23.85
CA GLU A 119 -11.11 3.81 23.11
C GLU A 119 -10.18 3.76 21.88
N PHE A 120 -8.98 3.20 22.03
CA PHE A 120 -8.04 3.02 20.92
C PHE A 120 -8.52 1.97 19.92
N LEU A 121 -9.25 0.95 20.38
CA LEU A 121 -9.84 -0.04 19.50
C LEU A 121 -10.90 0.61 18.58
N ILE A 122 -11.81 1.37 19.17
CA ILE A 122 -12.85 2.08 18.41
C ILE A 122 -12.20 3.06 17.43
N ALA A 123 -11.22 3.84 17.88
CA ALA A 123 -10.51 4.80 17.03
C ALA A 123 -9.82 4.11 15.85
N SER A 124 -9.16 2.96 16.05
CA SER A 124 -8.49 2.22 14.99
C SER A 124 -9.47 1.65 13.96
N VAL A 125 -10.58 1.07 14.42
CA VAL A 125 -11.62 0.51 13.54
C VAL A 125 -12.28 1.60 12.70
N LEU A 126 -12.61 2.74 13.31
CA LEU A 126 -13.19 3.89 12.60
C LEU A 126 -12.21 4.45 11.56
N PHE A 127 -10.94 4.59 11.93
CA PHE A 127 -9.91 5.10 11.03
C PHE A 127 -9.67 4.18 9.82
N ILE A 128 -9.51 2.89 10.06
CA ILE A 128 -9.33 1.91 8.98
C ILE A 128 -10.59 1.83 8.12
N GLY A 129 -11.77 1.82 8.72
CA GLY A 129 -13.05 1.83 8.00
C GLY A 129 -13.20 3.06 7.10
N LEU A 130 -12.82 4.25 7.59
CA LEU A 130 -12.82 5.48 6.81
C LEU A 130 -11.86 5.41 5.62
N LEU A 131 -10.64 4.91 5.81
CA LEU A 131 -9.67 4.72 4.74
C LEU A 131 -10.22 3.80 3.63
N ILE A 132 -10.82 2.67 4.02
CA ILE A 132 -11.41 1.72 3.06
C ILE A 132 -12.54 2.39 2.27
N LEU A 133 -13.45 3.11 2.95
CA LEU A 133 -14.58 3.80 2.30
C LEU A 133 -14.11 4.88 1.32
N LEU A 134 -13.13 5.69 1.71
CA LEU A 134 -12.57 6.73 0.83
C LEU A 134 -11.94 6.12 -0.41
N THR A 135 -11.19 5.04 -0.23
CA THR A 135 -10.51 4.35 -1.33
C THR A 135 -11.51 3.73 -2.31
N GLN A 136 -12.56 3.06 -1.79
CA GLN A 136 -13.60 2.45 -2.64
C GLN A 136 -14.36 3.48 -3.47
N ARG A 137 -14.65 4.67 -2.90
CA ARG A 137 -15.31 5.76 -3.64
C ARG A 137 -14.44 6.27 -4.80
N HIS A 138 -13.13 6.37 -4.61
CA HIS A 138 -12.22 6.82 -5.66
C HIS A 138 -12.04 5.77 -6.76
N VAL A 139 -11.92 4.49 -6.41
CA VAL A 139 -11.77 3.39 -7.39
C VAL A 139 -13.01 3.30 -8.29
N LYS A 140 -14.23 3.48 -7.75
CA LYS A 140 -15.47 3.50 -8.56
C LYS A 140 -15.53 4.65 -9.57
N LYS A 141 -14.83 5.76 -9.36
CA LYS A 141 -14.78 6.89 -10.31
C LYS A 141 -13.82 6.65 -11.48
N ILE A 142 -12.88 5.71 -11.34
CA ILE A 142 -11.85 5.40 -12.34
C ILE A 142 -12.28 4.22 -13.24
N SER A 143 -13.18 3.39 -12.75
CA SER A 143 -13.81 2.26 -13.46
C SER A 143 -14.97 2.71 -14.35
#